data_c1ae1885257dcbdd7d246b2df8e18e5c
#
_entry.id   c1ae1885257dcbdd7d246b2df8e18e5c
#
_cell.length_a   1.000
_cell.length_b   1.000
_cell.length_c   1.000
_cell.angle_alpha   90.00
_cell.angle_beta   90.00
_cell.angle_gamma   90.00
#
_symmetry.space_group_name_H-M   'P 1'
#
loop_
_entity.id
_entity.type
_entity.pdbx_description
1 polymer ?
#
loop_
_entity_poly.entity_id
_entity_poly.type
_entity_poly.pdbx_seq_one_letter_code
_entity_poly.pdbx_strand_id
1 'polypeptide(L)'
;LSTTITINKGYSVNDVSRVLENNLCINSTLFKIAMKMTFNEKNIKYGRYDIKSANNMRDLISMITSISSDRVRVTIFEGVRLQEITILLNEKMNFDVEKFVSLCYDNTFIHSLGFGENILSLEGYLYPDTYIFLKTYTEEDVIKIMTKQFLYNYNEYVKNNSNLSMHEIVTLASIIQG
;
A
#
# COMPACT_ATOMS: atom_id res chain seq x y z
N LEU A 1 6.07 21.92 5.30
CA LEU A 1 6.98 20.77 5.35
C LEU A 1 6.14 19.53 5.52
N SER A 2 6.22 18.58 4.56
CA SER A 2 5.53 17.31 4.71
C SER A 2 6.16 16.54 5.87
N THR A 3 5.34 16.10 6.80
CA THR A 3 5.78 15.35 7.98
C THR A 3 5.77 13.86 7.75
N THR A 4 5.33 13.45 6.57
CA THR A 4 5.24 12.04 6.17
C THR A 4 6.41 11.70 5.24
N ILE A 5 7.10 10.61 5.53
CA ILE A 5 8.13 10.02 4.65
C ILE A 5 7.71 8.63 4.19
N THR A 6 8.15 8.26 2.99
CA THR A 6 7.99 6.90 2.47
C THR A 6 9.36 6.24 2.37
N ILE A 7 9.50 5.08 3.00
CA ILE A 7 10.67 4.21 2.88
C ILE A 7 10.29 3.06 1.95
N ASN A 8 10.94 2.99 0.80
CA ASN A 8 10.67 1.96 -0.19
C ASN A 8 11.34 0.62 0.17
N LYS A 9 10.78 -0.47 -0.34
CA LYS A 9 11.35 -1.80 -0.15
C LYS A 9 12.78 -1.87 -0.71
N GLY A 10 13.72 -2.35 0.11
CA GLY A 10 15.13 -2.46 -0.28
C GLY A 10 15.99 -1.23 0.02
N TYR A 11 15.43 -0.18 0.61
CA TYR A 11 16.24 0.97 1.03
C TYR A 11 17.27 0.58 2.09
N SER A 12 18.49 1.04 1.88
CA SER A 12 19.58 0.95 2.85
C SER A 12 19.50 2.09 3.87
N VAL A 13 20.32 2.01 4.95
CA VAL A 13 20.48 3.11 5.92
C VAL A 13 20.87 4.41 5.22
N ASN A 14 21.69 4.32 4.16
CA ASN A 14 22.11 5.49 3.40
C ASN A 14 20.95 6.13 2.64
N ASP A 15 20.08 5.33 2.04
CA ASP A 15 18.92 5.85 1.31
C ASP A 15 17.93 6.51 2.26
N VAL A 16 17.63 5.85 3.39
CA VAL A 16 16.76 6.43 4.43
C VAL A 16 17.35 7.73 4.99
N SER A 17 18.67 7.77 5.23
CA SER A 17 19.31 8.99 5.73
C SER A 17 19.17 10.17 4.78
N ARG A 18 19.24 9.94 3.45
CA ARG A 18 18.99 10.97 2.42
C ARG A 18 17.54 11.44 2.41
N VAL A 19 16.59 10.51 2.53
CA VAL A 19 15.17 10.86 2.61
C VAL A 19 14.89 11.73 3.83
N LEU A 20 15.45 11.40 4.98
CA LEU A 20 15.31 12.18 6.20
C LEU A 20 15.95 13.57 6.11
N GLU A 21 17.13 13.66 5.50
CA GLU A 21 17.84 14.92 5.28
C GLU A 21 17.06 15.86 4.35
N ASN A 22 16.57 15.34 3.23
CA ASN A 22 15.87 16.11 2.21
C ASN A 22 14.48 16.59 2.68
N ASN A 23 13.76 15.79 3.46
CA ASN A 23 12.38 16.10 3.86
C ASN A 23 12.27 16.77 5.23
N LEU A 24 13.22 16.53 6.13
CA LEU A 24 13.09 16.89 7.55
C LEU A 24 14.30 17.64 8.09
N CYS A 25 15.31 17.93 7.28
CA CYS A 25 16.57 18.55 7.70
C CYS A 25 17.28 17.80 8.85
N ILE A 26 17.05 16.49 8.96
CA ILE A 26 17.73 15.63 9.94
C ILE A 26 19.14 15.33 9.42
N ASN A 27 20.15 15.57 10.25
CA ASN A 27 21.54 15.31 9.87
C ASN A 27 21.76 13.82 9.58
N SER A 28 22.08 13.50 8.31
CA SER A 28 22.26 12.13 7.82
C SER A 28 23.38 11.38 8.56
N THR A 29 24.44 12.07 8.94
CA THR A 29 25.57 11.47 9.65
C THR A 29 25.17 11.04 11.08
N LEU A 30 24.45 11.90 11.80
CA LEU A 30 23.96 11.57 13.14
C LEU A 30 22.98 10.40 13.11
N PHE A 31 22.09 10.37 12.13
CA PHE A 31 21.17 9.25 11.94
C PHE A 31 21.92 7.92 11.71
N LYS A 32 22.93 7.91 10.82
CA LYS A 32 23.74 6.71 10.55
C LYS A 32 24.50 6.22 11.79
N ILE A 33 25.09 7.13 12.56
CA ILE A 33 25.76 6.78 13.81
C ILE A 33 24.78 6.18 14.79
N ALA A 34 23.59 6.77 14.96
CA ALA A 34 22.57 6.28 15.87
C ALA A 34 22.04 4.89 15.44
N MET A 35 21.86 4.64 14.14
CA MET A 35 21.48 3.33 13.61
C MET A 35 22.53 2.26 13.91
N LYS A 36 23.84 2.59 13.77
CA LYS A 36 24.95 1.71 14.14
C LYS A 36 24.97 1.39 15.62
N MET A 37 24.86 2.41 16.46
CA MET A 37 24.88 2.25 17.93
C MET A 37 23.72 1.41 18.45
N THR A 38 22.58 1.41 17.77
CA THR A 38 21.40 0.63 18.15
C THR A 38 21.35 -0.75 17.49
N PHE A 39 22.35 -1.12 16.66
CA PHE A 39 22.40 -2.39 15.90
C PHE A 39 21.18 -2.65 15.02
N ASN A 40 20.49 -1.59 14.58
CA ASN A 40 19.24 -1.67 13.83
C ASN A 40 19.39 -1.53 12.30
N GLU A 41 20.61 -1.53 11.78
CA GLU A 41 20.89 -1.29 10.33
C GLU A 41 20.14 -2.26 9.41
N LYS A 42 19.91 -3.51 9.84
CA LYS A 42 19.21 -4.55 9.06
C LYS A 42 17.71 -4.61 9.32
N ASN A 43 17.21 -3.83 10.27
CA ASN A 43 15.83 -3.92 10.75
C ASN A 43 14.89 -2.87 10.14
N ILE A 44 15.37 -2.04 9.23
CA ILE A 44 14.55 -1.00 8.58
C ILE A 44 13.37 -1.66 7.88
N LYS A 45 12.18 -1.18 8.19
CA LYS A 45 10.93 -1.62 7.54
C LYS A 45 10.53 -0.60 6.47
N TYR A 46 10.09 -1.11 5.33
CA TYR A 46 9.51 -0.25 4.30
C TYR A 46 8.08 0.16 4.70
N GLY A 47 7.64 1.31 4.21
CA GLY A 47 6.30 1.82 4.49
C GLY A 47 6.25 3.34 4.61
N ARG A 48 5.07 3.84 4.93
CA ARG A 48 4.83 5.27 5.16
C ARG A 48 4.89 5.57 6.66
N TYR A 49 5.61 6.63 7.03
CA TYR A 49 5.79 7.03 8.42
C TYR A 49 5.44 8.49 8.61
N ASP A 50 4.53 8.79 9.54
CA ASP A 50 4.29 10.16 10.00
C ASP A 50 5.25 10.49 11.15
N ILE A 51 6.23 11.34 10.85
CA ILE A 51 7.33 11.65 11.77
C ILE A 51 6.95 12.68 12.83
N LYS A 52 5.76 13.30 12.74
CA LYS A 52 5.29 14.21 13.81
C LYS A 52 5.29 13.58 15.20
N SER A 53 5.11 12.27 15.26
CA SER A 53 5.06 11.52 16.51
C SER A 53 6.44 11.15 17.08
N ALA A 54 7.53 11.39 16.35
CA ALA A 54 8.88 11.15 16.84
C ALA A 54 9.43 12.41 17.54
N ASN A 55 9.56 12.36 18.87
CA ASN A 55 10.07 13.48 19.65
C ASN A 55 11.60 13.57 19.65
N ASN A 56 12.29 12.49 19.30
CA ASN A 56 13.74 12.39 19.31
C ASN A 56 14.25 11.33 18.34
N MET A 57 15.58 11.25 18.14
CA MET A 57 16.21 10.29 17.22
C MET A 57 15.95 8.84 17.61
N ARG A 58 15.82 8.52 18.89
CA ARG A 58 15.53 7.16 19.36
C ARG A 58 14.12 6.74 18.96
N ASP A 59 13.13 7.63 19.12
CA ASP A 59 11.75 7.40 18.73
C ASP A 59 11.65 7.18 17.23
N LEU A 60 12.36 8.00 16.45
CA LEU A 60 12.43 7.87 14.98
C LEU A 60 12.99 6.50 14.58
N ILE A 61 14.12 6.08 15.17
CA ILE A 61 14.71 4.77 14.89
C ILE A 61 13.76 3.65 15.28
N SER A 62 13.16 3.72 16.47
CA SER A 62 12.18 2.73 16.93
C SER A 62 11.00 2.64 15.97
N MET A 63 10.48 3.77 15.48
CA MET A 63 9.36 3.82 14.55
C MET A 63 9.67 3.11 13.23
N ILE A 64 10.85 3.33 12.64
CA ILE A 64 11.21 2.77 11.34
C ILE A 64 11.78 1.34 11.42
N THR A 65 12.13 0.85 12.61
CA THR A 65 12.71 -0.49 12.82
C THR A 65 11.76 -1.45 13.50
N SER A 66 10.79 -0.94 14.27
CA SER A 66 9.72 -1.77 14.84
C SER A 66 8.65 -2.06 13.80
N ILE A 67 7.99 -3.21 13.90
CA ILE A 67 6.75 -3.45 13.18
C ILE A 67 5.70 -2.56 13.86
N SER A 68 5.22 -1.54 13.15
CA SER A 68 4.12 -0.73 13.66
C SER A 68 2.97 -1.65 14.05
N SER A 69 2.59 -1.65 15.32
CA SER A 69 1.42 -2.36 15.80
C SER A 69 0.11 -1.69 15.39
N ASP A 70 0.19 -0.52 14.80
CA ASP A 70 -0.96 0.25 14.35
C ASP A 70 -1.61 -0.41 13.14
N ARG A 71 -2.63 -1.20 13.45
CA ARG A 71 -3.46 -1.87 12.47
C ARG A 71 -4.76 -1.10 12.29
N VAL A 72 -5.17 -0.98 11.04
CA VAL A 72 -6.44 -0.35 10.67
C VAL A 72 -7.32 -1.41 10.06
N ARG A 73 -8.54 -1.55 10.57
CA ARG A 73 -9.57 -2.38 9.95
C ARG A 73 -10.35 -1.54 8.97
N VAL A 74 -10.37 -1.99 7.71
CA VAL A 74 -11.12 -1.37 6.62
C VAL A 74 -12.03 -2.41 6.00
N THR A 75 -13.34 -2.15 5.96
CA THR A 75 -14.31 -3.01 5.28
C THR A 75 -14.69 -2.35 3.97
N ILE A 76 -14.47 -3.06 2.87
CA ILE A 76 -14.90 -2.68 1.53
C ILE A 76 -16.13 -3.51 1.22
N PHE A 77 -17.26 -2.85 1.01
CA PHE A 77 -18.50 -3.51 0.66
C PHE A 77 -18.56 -3.84 -0.82
N GLU A 78 -19.42 -4.79 -1.18
CA GLU A 78 -19.73 -5.12 -2.56
C GLU A 78 -20.37 -3.93 -3.28
N GLY A 79 -20.08 -3.75 -4.57
CA GLY A 79 -20.64 -2.66 -5.38
C GLY A 79 -20.03 -1.28 -5.15
N VAL A 80 -19.06 -1.14 -4.26
CA VAL A 80 -18.36 0.13 -3.99
C VAL A 80 -17.42 0.46 -5.15
N ARG A 81 -17.48 1.70 -5.66
CA ARG A 81 -16.63 2.18 -6.77
C ARG A 81 -15.22 2.49 -6.29
N LEU A 82 -14.25 2.46 -7.22
CA LEU A 82 -12.85 2.76 -6.95
C LEU A 82 -12.65 4.08 -6.20
N GLN A 83 -13.40 5.12 -6.59
CA GLN A 83 -13.32 6.43 -5.93
C GLN A 83 -13.75 6.38 -4.47
N GLU A 84 -14.81 5.65 -4.14
CA GLU A 84 -15.31 5.49 -2.78
C GLU A 84 -14.34 4.67 -1.93
N ILE A 85 -13.75 3.61 -2.51
CA ILE A 85 -12.67 2.83 -1.87
C ILE A 85 -11.51 3.76 -1.51
N THR A 86 -11.12 4.64 -2.44
CA THR A 86 -10.00 5.56 -2.25
C THR A 86 -10.26 6.56 -1.11
N ILE A 87 -11.48 7.11 -1.05
CA ILE A 87 -11.89 8.01 0.02
C ILE A 87 -11.85 7.28 1.38
N LEU A 88 -12.42 6.08 1.46
CA LEU A 88 -12.44 5.27 2.67
C LEU A 88 -11.03 4.93 3.17
N LEU A 89 -10.12 4.57 2.26
CA LEU A 89 -8.73 4.28 2.58
C LEU A 89 -7.99 5.54 3.05
N ASN A 90 -8.23 6.69 2.41
CA ASN A 90 -7.63 7.95 2.82
C ASN A 90 -8.05 8.35 4.24
N GLU A 91 -9.33 8.26 4.57
CA GLU A 91 -9.85 8.54 5.92
C GLU A 91 -9.18 7.67 7.01
N LYS A 92 -8.90 6.41 6.69
CA LYS A 92 -8.37 5.44 7.66
C LYS A 92 -6.84 5.40 7.71
N MET A 93 -6.16 5.64 6.58
CA MET A 93 -4.72 5.38 6.42
C MET A 93 -3.93 6.61 5.95
N ASN A 94 -4.59 7.75 5.71
CA ASN A 94 -3.96 8.96 5.18
C ASN A 94 -3.18 8.69 3.88
N PHE A 95 -3.85 8.06 2.92
CA PHE A 95 -3.31 7.72 1.61
C PHE A 95 -3.21 8.94 0.69
N ASP A 96 -2.27 8.88 -0.23
CA ASP A 96 -2.25 9.75 -1.40
C ASP A 96 -3.29 9.26 -2.41
N VAL A 97 -4.43 9.98 -2.47
CA VAL A 97 -5.58 9.64 -3.32
C VAL A 97 -5.19 9.63 -4.79
N GLU A 98 -4.43 10.63 -5.25
CA GLU A 98 -4.02 10.74 -6.65
C GLU A 98 -3.10 9.60 -7.04
N LYS A 99 -2.15 9.26 -6.17
CA LYS A 99 -1.24 8.14 -6.39
C LYS A 99 -1.99 6.79 -6.41
N PHE A 100 -2.93 6.56 -5.49
CA PHE A 100 -3.72 5.33 -5.48
C PHE A 100 -4.52 5.17 -6.77
N VAL A 101 -5.22 6.22 -7.20
CA VAL A 101 -5.99 6.21 -8.44
C VAL A 101 -5.06 6.00 -9.64
N SER A 102 -3.94 6.74 -9.73
CA SER A 102 -3.00 6.60 -10.85
C SER A 102 -2.47 5.17 -11.00
N LEU A 103 -2.14 4.50 -9.89
CA LEU A 103 -1.70 3.11 -9.89
C LEU A 103 -2.80 2.15 -10.39
N CYS A 104 -4.07 2.43 -10.07
CA CYS A 104 -5.19 1.63 -10.54
C CYS A 104 -5.45 1.73 -12.05
N TYR A 105 -4.86 2.71 -12.74
CA TYR A 105 -4.91 2.89 -14.19
C TYR A 105 -3.55 2.72 -14.88
N ASP A 106 -2.48 2.42 -14.14
CA ASP A 106 -1.16 2.16 -14.70
C ASP A 106 -1.08 0.74 -15.25
N ASN A 107 -1.07 0.61 -16.58
CA ASN A 107 -1.01 -0.68 -17.27
C ASN A 107 0.22 -1.51 -16.86
N THR A 108 1.39 -0.87 -16.68
CA THR A 108 2.61 -1.56 -16.26
C THR A 108 2.45 -2.18 -14.88
N PHE A 109 1.87 -1.40 -13.97
CA PHE A 109 1.59 -1.87 -12.62
C PHE A 109 0.52 -2.98 -12.61
N ILE A 110 -0.59 -2.81 -13.35
CA ILE A 110 -1.67 -3.80 -13.49
C ILE A 110 -1.11 -5.13 -14.01
N HIS A 111 -0.29 -5.13 -15.05
CA HIS A 111 0.36 -6.34 -15.57
C HIS A 111 1.29 -6.99 -14.55
N SER A 112 2.01 -6.19 -13.76
CA SER A 112 2.88 -6.71 -12.69
C SER A 112 2.12 -7.46 -11.59
N LEU A 113 0.82 -7.21 -11.44
CA LEU A 113 -0.08 -7.89 -10.52
C LEU A 113 -0.59 -9.24 -11.06
N GLY A 114 -0.31 -9.58 -12.32
CA GLY A 114 -0.74 -10.81 -12.97
C GLY A 114 -2.03 -10.70 -13.78
N PHE A 115 -2.52 -9.50 -14.04
CA PHE A 115 -3.65 -9.27 -14.95
C PHE A 115 -3.22 -9.24 -16.41
N GLY A 116 -4.13 -9.65 -17.31
CA GLY A 116 -3.89 -9.63 -18.76
C GLY A 116 -3.93 -8.23 -19.36
N GLU A 117 -3.41 -8.10 -20.58
CA GLU A 117 -3.32 -6.82 -21.30
C GLU A 117 -4.67 -6.13 -21.60
N ASN A 118 -5.75 -6.88 -21.55
CA ASN A 118 -7.11 -6.39 -21.75
C ASN A 118 -7.70 -5.68 -20.52
N ILE A 119 -7.01 -5.70 -19.37
CA ILE A 119 -7.45 -5.04 -18.15
C ILE A 119 -6.77 -3.67 -18.08
N LEU A 120 -7.54 -2.61 -18.36
CA LEU A 120 -7.06 -1.23 -18.42
C LEU A 120 -7.25 -0.45 -17.11
N SER A 121 -8.01 -1.00 -16.17
CA SER A 121 -8.18 -0.42 -14.83
C SER A 121 -8.46 -1.52 -13.81
N LEU A 122 -8.20 -1.21 -12.54
CA LEU A 122 -8.52 -2.11 -11.42
C LEU A 122 -9.94 -1.87 -10.85
N GLU A 123 -10.79 -1.09 -11.54
CA GLU A 123 -12.22 -0.97 -11.19
C GLU A 123 -12.87 -2.36 -11.25
N GLY A 124 -13.51 -2.78 -10.15
CA GLY A 124 -14.10 -4.12 -10.01
C GLY A 124 -13.12 -5.25 -9.69
N TYR A 125 -11.80 -4.99 -9.66
CA TYR A 125 -10.77 -5.99 -9.35
C TYR A 125 -10.17 -5.85 -7.95
N LEU A 126 -10.58 -4.85 -7.19
CA LEU A 126 -10.27 -4.71 -5.78
C LEU A 126 -11.33 -5.48 -4.98
N TYR A 127 -10.97 -6.68 -4.50
CA TYR A 127 -11.95 -7.61 -3.90
C TYR A 127 -12.62 -7.01 -2.65
N PRO A 128 -13.96 -7.04 -2.55
CA PRO A 128 -14.68 -6.59 -1.36
C PRO A 128 -14.46 -7.58 -0.21
N ASP A 129 -13.91 -7.08 0.90
CA ASP A 129 -13.67 -7.87 2.12
C ASP A 129 -13.35 -6.94 3.30
N THR A 130 -13.22 -7.50 4.48
CA THR A 130 -12.69 -6.79 5.66
C THR A 130 -11.19 -7.03 5.80
N TYR A 131 -10.40 -6.00 5.50
CA TYR A 131 -8.97 -6.04 5.55
C TYR A 131 -8.42 -5.49 6.88
N ILE A 132 -7.28 -6.02 7.29
CA ILE A 132 -6.48 -5.48 8.40
C ILE A 132 -5.16 -5.03 7.81
N PHE A 133 -5.03 -3.72 7.57
CA PHE A 133 -3.83 -3.11 7.05
C PHE A 133 -2.94 -2.57 8.16
N LEU A 134 -1.63 -2.51 7.92
CA LEU A 134 -0.72 -1.71 8.75
C LEU A 134 -0.78 -0.26 8.27
N LYS A 135 -0.80 0.71 9.17
CA LYS A 135 -0.75 2.15 8.79
C LYS A 135 0.48 2.52 7.97
N THR A 136 1.53 1.70 8.03
CA THR A 136 2.75 1.87 7.25
C THR A 136 2.64 1.36 5.81
N TYR A 137 1.57 0.65 5.45
CA TYR A 137 1.40 0.17 4.08
C TYR A 137 1.27 1.33 3.10
N THR A 138 1.89 1.16 1.93
CA THR A 138 1.77 2.08 0.81
C THR A 138 0.52 1.79 -0.01
N GLU A 139 0.16 2.70 -0.92
CA GLU A 139 -0.92 2.51 -1.88
C GLU A 139 -0.75 1.20 -2.67
N GLU A 140 0.50 0.94 -3.12
CA GLU A 140 0.85 -0.29 -3.84
C GLU A 140 0.62 -1.55 -3.01
N ASP A 141 0.99 -1.54 -1.71
CA ASP A 141 0.83 -2.70 -0.83
C ASP A 141 -0.65 -3.05 -0.68
N VAL A 142 -1.50 -2.04 -0.51
CA VAL A 142 -2.95 -2.24 -0.35
C VAL A 142 -3.57 -2.77 -1.64
N ILE A 143 -3.24 -2.18 -2.80
CA ILE A 143 -3.70 -2.68 -4.10
C ILE A 143 -3.27 -4.13 -4.30
N LYS A 144 -2.00 -4.47 -4.01
CA LYS A 144 -1.48 -5.84 -4.12
C LYS A 144 -2.24 -6.83 -3.24
N ILE A 145 -2.59 -6.43 -2.02
CA ILE A 145 -3.37 -7.29 -1.11
C ILE A 145 -4.77 -7.53 -1.65
N MET A 146 -5.47 -6.48 -2.07
CA MET A 146 -6.85 -6.56 -2.54
C MET A 146 -6.96 -7.34 -3.86
N THR A 147 -6.06 -7.07 -4.80
CA THR A 147 -6.00 -7.78 -6.10
C THR A 147 -5.57 -9.24 -5.95
N LYS A 148 -4.66 -9.54 -5.03
CA LYS A 148 -4.29 -10.92 -4.71
C LYS A 148 -5.48 -11.71 -4.18
N GLN A 149 -6.30 -11.10 -3.33
CA GLN A 149 -7.54 -11.72 -2.82
C GLN A 149 -8.54 -11.96 -3.96
N PHE A 150 -8.67 -11.00 -4.89
CA PHE A 150 -9.49 -11.17 -6.08
C PHE A 150 -9.01 -12.36 -6.94
N LEU A 151 -7.73 -12.41 -7.29
CA LEU A 151 -7.16 -13.48 -8.11
C LEU A 151 -7.28 -14.86 -7.44
N TYR A 152 -7.12 -14.92 -6.13
CA TYR A 152 -7.32 -16.15 -5.36
C TYR A 152 -8.76 -16.66 -5.52
N ASN A 153 -9.76 -15.81 -5.25
CA ASN A 153 -11.17 -16.19 -5.35
C ASN A 153 -11.57 -16.51 -6.79
N TYR A 154 -11.10 -15.73 -7.77
CA TYR A 154 -11.34 -16.01 -9.17
C TYR A 154 -10.81 -17.38 -9.60
N ASN A 155 -9.57 -17.71 -9.25
CA ASN A 155 -8.96 -18.99 -9.63
C ASN A 155 -9.61 -20.17 -8.92
N GLU A 156 -10.00 -20.02 -7.66
CA GLU A 156 -10.57 -21.08 -6.84
C GLU A 156 -12.01 -21.41 -7.24
N TYR A 157 -12.85 -20.39 -7.43
CA TYR A 157 -14.30 -20.58 -7.55
C TYR A 157 -14.87 -20.33 -8.94
N VAL A 158 -14.20 -19.58 -9.80
CA VAL A 158 -14.78 -19.07 -11.04
C VAL A 158 -14.12 -19.65 -12.29
N LYS A 159 -12.81 -19.63 -12.38
CA LYS A 159 -12.04 -19.96 -13.59
C LYS A 159 -12.38 -21.31 -14.22
N ASN A 160 -12.64 -22.32 -13.41
CA ASN A 160 -12.94 -23.66 -13.89
C ASN A 160 -14.45 -23.92 -14.09
N ASN A 161 -15.30 -22.96 -13.70
CA ASN A 161 -16.76 -23.11 -13.70
C ASN A 161 -17.44 -22.20 -14.74
N SER A 162 -16.68 -21.44 -15.51
CA SER A 162 -17.21 -20.53 -16.53
C SER A 162 -16.35 -20.53 -17.79
N ASN A 163 -17.00 -20.40 -18.94
CA ASN A 163 -16.34 -20.20 -20.24
C ASN A 163 -16.10 -18.72 -20.55
N LEU A 164 -16.54 -17.81 -19.67
CA LEU A 164 -16.35 -16.37 -19.81
C LEU A 164 -14.94 -15.97 -19.38
N SER A 165 -14.40 -14.95 -20.02
CA SER A 165 -13.15 -14.30 -19.58
C SER A 165 -13.32 -13.63 -18.22
N MET A 166 -12.22 -13.37 -17.53
CA MET A 166 -12.22 -12.66 -16.25
C MET A 166 -12.96 -11.32 -16.35
N HIS A 167 -12.73 -10.55 -17.41
CA HIS A 167 -13.36 -9.26 -17.61
C HIS A 167 -14.87 -9.37 -17.84
N GLU A 168 -15.32 -10.32 -18.62
CA GLU A 168 -16.76 -10.57 -18.82
C GLU A 168 -17.47 -10.95 -17.54
N ILE A 169 -16.83 -11.73 -16.68
CA ILE A 169 -17.38 -12.10 -15.37
C ILE A 169 -17.51 -10.91 -14.46
N VAL A 170 -16.47 -10.06 -14.37
CA VAL A 170 -16.51 -8.84 -13.54
C VAL A 170 -17.57 -7.86 -14.07
N THR A 171 -17.66 -7.73 -15.40
CA THR A 171 -18.70 -6.89 -16.04
C THR A 171 -20.10 -7.40 -15.72
N LEU A 172 -20.32 -8.70 -15.83
CA LEU A 172 -21.62 -9.31 -15.52
C LEU A 172 -21.98 -9.13 -14.03
N ALA A 173 -21.01 -9.32 -13.13
CA ALA A 173 -21.20 -9.10 -11.70
C ALA A 173 -21.58 -7.64 -11.40
N SER A 174 -20.95 -6.67 -12.05
CA SER A 174 -21.28 -5.26 -11.87
C SER A 174 -22.70 -4.89 -12.33
N ILE A 175 -23.21 -5.53 -13.38
CA ILE A 175 -24.59 -5.34 -13.86
C ILE A 175 -25.61 -5.93 -12.90
N ILE A 176 -25.28 -7.03 -12.23
CA ILE A 176 -26.20 -7.69 -11.27
C ILE A 176 -26.28 -6.91 -9.97
N GLN A 177 -25.20 -6.21 -9.58
CA GLN A 177 -25.13 -5.42 -8.35
C GLN A 177 -25.65 -3.98 -8.48
N GLY A 178 -25.71 -3.43 -9.69
CA GLY A 178 -26.22 -2.06 -9.95
C GLY A 178 -27.71 -2.08 -10.20
#